data_7297a310b931f4faef0634468f2029ac
#
_entry.id   7297a310b931f4faef0634468f2029ac
#
_cell.length_a   1.000
_cell.length_b   1.000
_cell.length_c   1.000
_cell.angle_alpha   90.00
_cell.angle_beta   90.00
_cell.angle_gamma   90.00
#
_symmetry.space_group_name_H-M   'P 1'
#
loop_
_entity.id
_entity.type
_entity.pdbx_description
1 polymer ?
#
loop_
_entity_poly.entity_id
_entity_poly.type
_entity_poly.pdbx_seq_one_letter_code
_entity_poly.pdbx_strand_id
1 'polypeptide(L)'
;MKSAAIASNPSLNAAQKQPWKLAFFFCFLVLLCDGADIGILAFTLSSLKEEFGLTNVQAGALGSWSLFGMAIGGVFGGWACDRFGRVRIIVIATAMFSILSGFSGFVQSYEQFVALRFVACLGLGSLYIATNTLMSEMVPTKHRTTVLAALMTGFTLGSLVITSISAWIIPVYGWRTLYLLTFIPILLSISMYFLIPEPQSWKEARALKLSGLKNSLEKPENPYKAIFDNPKHRLMFILWSMSSGLLLFGYFGVSNWLPSYLETELGIKFKEMALYMAGTYLTMMFAK
;
A
#
# COMPACT_ATOMS: atom_id res chain seq x y z
N MET A 1 -18.40 -37.96 -18.92
CA MET A 1 -17.09 -38.29 -18.36
C MET A 1 -16.15 -37.05 -18.13
N LYS A 2 -16.40 -35.87 -18.70
CA LYS A 2 -15.58 -34.66 -18.42
C LYS A 2 -15.90 -33.95 -17.08
N SER A 3 -17.10 -34.19 -16.50
CA SER A 3 -17.50 -33.53 -15.23
C SER A 3 -16.82 -34.13 -13.98
N ALA A 4 -16.46 -35.41 -14.00
CA ALA A 4 -15.81 -36.08 -12.87
C ALA A 4 -14.32 -35.76 -12.75
N ALA A 5 -13.66 -35.43 -13.86
CA ALA A 5 -12.23 -35.07 -13.86
C ALA A 5 -11.95 -33.66 -13.29
N ILE A 6 -12.96 -32.77 -13.29
CA ILE A 6 -12.86 -31.42 -12.70
C ILE A 6 -12.97 -31.46 -11.18
N ALA A 7 -13.71 -32.44 -10.64
CA ALA A 7 -13.93 -32.61 -9.19
C ALA A 7 -12.72 -33.18 -8.42
N SER A 8 -11.73 -33.74 -9.12
CA SER A 8 -10.58 -34.42 -8.50
C SER A 8 -9.24 -33.70 -8.67
N ASN A 9 -9.27 -32.41 -9.07
CA ASN A 9 -8.02 -31.63 -9.18
C ASN A 9 -7.55 -31.21 -7.78
N PRO A 10 -6.44 -31.80 -7.25
CA PRO A 10 -5.98 -31.55 -5.87
C PRO A 10 -5.68 -30.08 -5.59
N SER A 11 -5.29 -29.32 -6.63
CA SER A 11 -4.99 -27.90 -6.53
C SER A 11 -6.25 -27.06 -6.28
N LEU A 12 -7.41 -27.42 -6.86
CA LEU A 12 -8.69 -26.73 -6.61
C LEU A 12 -9.22 -26.99 -5.19
N ASN A 13 -9.05 -28.20 -4.69
CA ASN A 13 -9.43 -28.56 -3.32
C ASN A 13 -8.48 -27.96 -2.27
N ALA A 14 -7.20 -27.79 -2.58
CA ALA A 14 -6.22 -27.13 -1.71
C ALA A 14 -6.49 -25.62 -1.60
N ALA A 15 -6.88 -24.94 -2.68
CA ALA A 15 -7.27 -23.53 -2.66
C ALA A 15 -8.52 -23.27 -1.78
N GLN A 16 -9.46 -24.20 -1.72
CA GLN A 16 -10.66 -24.10 -0.86
C GLN A 16 -10.36 -24.24 0.64
N LYS A 17 -9.22 -24.83 1.04
CA LYS A 17 -8.84 -25.04 2.44
C LYS A 17 -7.93 -23.94 3.01
N GLN A 18 -7.53 -22.96 2.20
CA GLN A 18 -6.66 -21.87 2.71
C GLN A 18 -7.46 -20.90 3.58
N PRO A 19 -6.87 -20.34 4.65
CA PRO A 19 -7.54 -19.41 5.56
C PRO A 19 -7.64 -18.00 4.95
N TRP A 20 -8.23 -17.90 3.74
CA TRP A 20 -8.30 -16.63 3.00
C TRP A 20 -9.07 -15.53 3.75
N LYS A 21 -10.07 -15.90 4.59
CA LYS A 21 -10.81 -14.93 5.40
C LYS A 21 -9.92 -14.26 6.45
N LEU A 22 -9.06 -15.06 7.10
CA LEU A 22 -8.10 -14.54 8.07
C LEU A 22 -7.02 -13.71 7.35
N ALA A 23 -6.52 -14.18 6.22
CA ALA A 23 -5.59 -13.43 5.39
C ALA A 23 -6.20 -12.09 4.93
N PHE A 24 -7.47 -12.08 4.52
CA PHE A 24 -8.20 -10.85 4.17
C PHE A 24 -8.24 -9.87 5.35
N PHE A 25 -8.59 -10.34 6.54
CA PHE A 25 -8.63 -9.50 7.73
C PHE A 25 -7.29 -8.80 7.99
N PHE A 26 -6.18 -9.56 7.96
CA PHE A 26 -4.85 -8.97 8.15
C PHE A 26 -4.45 -8.02 7.01
N CYS A 27 -4.66 -8.40 5.75
CA CYS A 27 -4.37 -7.54 4.61
C CYS A 27 -5.20 -6.25 4.63
N PHE A 28 -6.47 -6.34 5.04
CA PHE A 28 -7.34 -5.18 5.19
C PHE A 28 -6.82 -4.22 6.26
N LEU A 29 -6.42 -4.74 7.44
CA LEU A 29 -5.83 -3.91 8.50
C LEU A 29 -4.49 -3.31 8.07
N VAL A 30 -3.66 -4.04 7.36
CA VAL A 30 -2.39 -3.54 6.82
C VAL A 30 -2.64 -2.38 5.85
N LEU A 31 -3.60 -2.52 4.92
CA LEU A 31 -3.96 -1.43 3.99
C LEU A 31 -4.65 -0.26 4.71
N LEU A 32 -5.38 -0.51 5.79
CA LEU A 32 -5.91 0.55 6.65
C LEU A 32 -4.76 1.37 7.26
N CYS A 33 -3.74 0.71 7.80
CA CYS A 33 -2.56 1.38 8.34
C CYS A 33 -1.76 2.11 7.26
N ASP A 34 -1.66 1.55 6.05
CA ASP A 34 -1.03 2.17 4.89
C ASP A 34 -1.75 3.48 4.50
N GLY A 35 -3.07 3.44 4.34
CA GLY A 35 -3.88 4.64 4.05
C GLY A 35 -3.81 5.69 5.16
N ALA A 36 -3.72 5.27 6.43
CA ALA A 36 -3.53 6.16 7.56
C ALA A 36 -2.14 6.84 7.49
N ASP A 37 -1.07 6.10 7.25
CA ASP A 37 0.30 6.64 7.20
C ASP A 37 0.49 7.67 6.08
N ILE A 38 -0.08 7.43 4.90
CA ILE A 38 -0.07 8.40 3.80
C ILE A 38 -0.85 9.66 4.19
N GLY A 39 -2.00 9.52 4.87
CA GLY A 39 -2.80 10.63 5.34
C GLY A 39 -2.08 11.49 6.39
N ILE A 40 -1.25 10.90 7.26
CA ILE A 40 -0.49 11.65 8.28
C ILE A 40 0.29 12.79 7.67
N LEU A 41 1.01 12.56 6.56
CA LEU A 41 1.82 13.58 5.91
C LEU A 41 0.98 14.80 5.47
N ALA A 42 -0.21 14.56 4.91
CA ALA A 42 -1.09 15.64 4.44
C ALA A 42 -1.56 16.54 5.59
N PHE A 43 -1.91 15.96 6.74
CA PHE A 43 -2.39 16.71 7.91
C PHE A 43 -1.28 17.34 8.75
N THR A 44 -0.06 16.82 8.66
CA THR A 44 1.10 17.36 9.40
C THR A 44 1.92 18.36 8.58
N LEU A 45 1.62 18.53 7.30
CA LEU A 45 2.41 19.34 6.39
C LEU A 45 2.53 20.80 6.83
N SER A 46 1.43 21.43 7.29
CA SER A 46 1.44 22.79 7.81
C SER A 46 2.34 22.93 9.04
N SER A 47 2.23 22.01 9.98
CA SER A 47 3.06 22.00 11.20
C SER A 47 4.55 21.77 10.89
N LEU A 48 4.85 20.89 9.91
CA LEU A 48 6.22 20.66 9.44
C LEU A 48 6.81 21.89 8.76
N LYS A 49 6.00 22.60 7.95
CA LYS A 49 6.42 23.87 7.32
C LYS A 49 6.77 24.92 8.36
N GLU A 50 5.94 25.07 9.37
CA GLU A 50 6.15 26.05 10.44
C GLU A 50 7.39 25.70 11.28
N GLU A 51 7.52 24.46 11.72
CA GLU A 51 8.59 24.03 12.62
C GLU A 51 9.98 24.02 11.95
N PHE A 52 10.08 23.54 10.71
CA PHE A 52 11.34 23.45 9.97
C PHE A 52 11.58 24.67 9.06
N GLY A 53 10.70 25.67 9.04
CA GLY A 53 10.82 26.87 8.19
C GLY A 53 10.83 26.54 6.69
N LEU A 54 10.00 25.54 6.25
CA LEU A 54 10.06 25.03 4.89
C LEU A 54 9.41 25.96 3.88
N THR A 55 10.07 26.12 2.74
CA THR A 55 9.46 26.72 1.55
C THR A 55 8.39 25.79 0.97
N ASN A 56 7.49 26.34 0.12
CA ASN A 56 6.48 25.53 -0.57
C ASN A 56 7.13 24.46 -1.46
N VAL A 57 8.30 24.73 -2.02
CA VAL A 57 9.07 23.76 -2.83
C VAL A 57 9.56 22.59 -1.97
N GLN A 58 10.13 22.87 -0.80
CA GLN A 58 10.57 21.81 0.13
C GLN A 58 9.40 21.00 0.68
N ALA A 59 8.28 21.65 1.01
CA ALA A 59 7.06 20.95 1.43
C ALA A 59 6.52 20.02 0.32
N GLY A 60 6.53 20.48 -0.94
CA GLY A 60 6.17 19.62 -2.10
C GLY A 60 7.14 18.47 -2.32
N ALA A 61 8.42 18.70 -2.07
CA ALA A 61 9.44 17.68 -2.18
C ALA A 61 9.21 16.53 -1.18
N LEU A 62 8.67 16.77 0.03
CA LEU A 62 8.30 15.72 0.98
C LEU A 62 7.32 14.70 0.37
N GLY A 63 6.25 15.20 -0.24
CA GLY A 63 5.28 14.37 -0.95
C GLY A 63 5.92 13.61 -2.13
N SER A 64 6.73 14.30 -2.92
CA SER A 64 7.40 13.71 -4.08
C SER A 64 8.38 12.61 -3.71
N TRP A 65 9.21 12.81 -2.69
CA TRP A 65 10.12 11.77 -2.18
C TRP A 65 9.38 10.56 -1.62
N SER A 66 8.25 10.78 -0.94
CA SER A 66 7.39 9.71 -0.45
C SER A 66 6.83 8.87 -1.59
N LEU A 67 6.26 9.50 -2.61
CA LEU A 67 5.72 8.82 -3.79
C LEU A 67 6.81 8.13 -4.62
N PHE A 68 7.99 8.71 -4.72
CA PHE A 68 9.13 8.09 -5.39
C PHE A 68 9.61 6.83 -4.65
N GLY A 69 9.66 6.88 -3.31
CA GLY A 69 9.90 5.70 -2.49
C GLY A 69 8.86 4.60 -2.74
N MET A 70 7.57 4.95 -2.78
CA MET A 70 6.50 3.98 -3.08
C MET A 70 6.63 3.37 -4.48
N ALA A 71 6.98 4.15 -5.49
CA ALA A 71 7.18 3.66 -6.84
C ALA A 71 8.31 2.61 -6.91
N ILE A 72 9.46 2.92 -6.32
CA ILE A 72 10.60 2.00 -6.21
C ILE A 72 10.20 0.76 -5.41
N GLY A 73 9.57 0.95 -4.24
CA GLY A 73 9.09 -0.11 -3.38
C GLY A 73 8.11 -1.05 -4.08
N GLY A 74 7.21 -0.53 -4.90
CA GLY A 74 6.28 -1.32 -5.69
C GLY A 74 6.98 -2.24 -6.69
N VAL A 75 7.95 -1.72 -7.45
CA VAL A 75 8.72 -2.51 -8.43
C VAL A 75 9.52 -3.62 -7.74
N PHE A 76 10.29 -3.27 -6.72
CA PHE A 76 11.11 -4.24 -5.99
C PHE A 76 10.26 -5.19 -5.14
N GLY A 77 9.14 -4.70 -4.57
CA GLY A 77 8.21 -5.49 -3.79
C GLY A 77 7.56 -6.61 -4.61
N GLY A 78 7.13 -6.33 -5.84
CA GLY A 78 6.61 -7.35 -6.74
C GLY A 78 7.63 -8.47 -7.01
N TRP A 79 8.87 -8.11 -7.37
CA TRP A 79 9.94 -9.06 -7.54
C TRP A 79 10.24 -9.87 -6.26
N ALA A 80 10.28 -9.19 -5.12
CA ALA A 80 10.56 -9.81 -3.83
C ALA A 80 9.44 -10.78 -3.41
N CYS A 81 8.17 -10.45 -3.67
CA CYS A 81 7.02 -11.33 -3.43
C CYS A 81 7.16 -12.66 -4.16
N ASP A 82 7.57 -12.64 -5.42
CA ASP A 82 7.77 -13.86 -6.21
C ASP A 82 8.94 -14.70 -5.71
N ARG A 83 9.99 -14.05 -5.21
CA ARG A 83 11.21 -14.73 -4.77
C ARG A 83 11.14 -15.25 -3.35
N PHE A 84 10.64 -14.43 -2.41
CA PHE A 84 10.71 -14.69 -0.96
C PHE A 84 9.38 -15.11 -0.33
N GLY A 85 8.27 -14.84 -0.99
CA GLY A 85 6.92 -15.15 -0.52
C GLY A 85 6.10 -13.89 -0.28
N ARG A 86 4.77 -14.03 -0.45
CA ARG A 86 3.83 -12.89 -0.35
C ARG A 86 3.69 -12.43 1.10
N VAL A 87 3.43 -13.37 2.00
CA VAL A 87 3.23 -13.09 3.43
C VAL A 87 4.50 -12.50 4.05
N ARG A 88 5.66 -13.06 3.73
CA ARG A 88 6.95 -12.56 4.26
C ARG A 88 7.20 -11.11 3.84
N ILE A 89 6.92 -10.77 2.58
CA ILE A 89 7.12 -9.40 2.11
C ILE A 89 6.14 -8.44 2.76
N ILE A 90 4.87 -8.83 2.94
CA ILE A 90 3.89 -8.00 3.68
C ILE A 90 4.39 -7.76 5.11
N VAL A 91 4.85 -8.79 5.79
CA VAL A 91 5.36 -8.70 7.17
C VAL A 91 6.57 -7.76 7.25
N ILE A 92 7.58 -7.96 6.39
CA ILE A 92 8.79 -7.12 6.39
C ILE A 92 8.45 -5.68 6.02
N ALA A 93 7.64 -5.46 5.00
CA ALA A 93 7.25 -4.14 4.55
C ALA A 93 6.42 -3.40 5.62
N THR A 94 5.48 -4.10 6.28
CA THR A 94 4.70 -3.56 7.39
C THR A 94 5.59 -3.17 8.57
N ALA A 95 6.52 -4.03 8.98
CA ALA A 95 7.47 -3.71 10.04
C ALA A 95 8.37 -2.53 9.67
N MET A 96 8.87 -2.50 8.43
CA MET A 96 9.76 -1.44 7.94
C MET A 96 9.06 -0.08 7.95
N PHE A 97 7.86 0.05 7.34
CA PHE A 97 7.19 1.35 7.35
C PHE A 97 6.77 1.75 8.77
N SER A 98 6.28 0.82 9.57
CA SER A 98 5.82 1.08 10.94
C SER A 98 6.95 1.65 11.81
N ILE A 99 8.12 1.03 11.76
CA ILE A 99 9.30 1.48 12.51
C ILE A 99 9.78 2.84 12.01
N LEU A 100 9.97 2.99 10.71
CA LEU A 100 10.58 4.20 10.13
C LEU A 100 9.65 5.40 10.16
N SER A 101 8.34 5.20 9.92
CA SER A 101 7.36 6.26 10.12
C SER A 101 7.26 6.63 11.60
N GLY A 102 7.30 5.67 12.52
CA GLY A 102 7.33 5.94 13.97
C GLY A 102 8.53 6.78 14.38
N PHE A 103 9.71 6.46 13.86
CA PHE A 103 10.92 7.26 14.10
C PHE A 103 10.85 8.67 13.50
N SER A 104 10.02 8.91 12.50
CA SER A 104 9.79 10.27 11.98
C SER A 104 9.18 11.21 13.03
N GLY A 105 8.59 10.69 14.12
CA GLY A 105 8.15 11.49 15.26
C GLY A 105 9.29 12.04 16.14
N PHE A 106 10.53 11.56 15.99
CA PHE A 106 11.69 11.98 16.79
C PHE A 106 12.69 12.85 16.02
N VAL A 107 12.46 13.12 14.75
CA VAL A 107 13.38 13.89 13.91
C VAL A 107 13.47 15.36 14.34
N GLN A 108 14.64 15.95 14.11
CA GLN A 108 14.94 17.33 14.44
C GLN A 108 15.30 18.16 13.20
N SER A 109 15.41 17.54 12.02
CA SER A 109 15.70 18.23 10.78
C SER A 109 14.86 17.72 9.61
N TYR A 110 14.70 18.57 8.60
CA TYR A 110 14.02 18.25 7.34
C TYR A 110 14.66 17.05 6.64
N GLU A 111 15.99 16.99 6.57
CA GLU A 111 16.73 15.93 5.87
C GLU A 111 16.51 14.57 6.52
N GLN A 112 16.50 14.51 7.87
CA GLN A 112 16.19 13.29 8.62
C GLN A 112 14.78 12.83 8.31
N PHE A 113 13.82 13.76 8.30
CA PHE A 113 12.43 13.44 7.99
C PHE A 113 12.29 12.89 6.57
N VAL A 114 12.87 13.55 5.55
CA VAL A 114 12.85 13.08 4.15
C VAL A 114 13.43 11.68 4.03
N ALA A 115 14.60 11.44 4.63
CA ALA A 115 15.28 10.15 4.54
C ALA A 115 14.43 9.02 5.14
N LEU A 116 13.87 9.22 6.35
CA LEU A 116 13.02 8.23 7.00
C LEU A 116 11.74 7.98 6.22
N ARG A 117 11.09 9.04 5.74
CA ARG A 117 9.87 8.93 4.92
C ARG A 117 10.12 8.19 3.60
N PHE A 118 11.20 8.53 2.91
CA PHE A 118 11.57 7.83 1.67
C PHE A 118 11.72 6.32 1.89
N VAL A 119 12.49 5.92 2.91
CA VAL A 119 12.71 4.48 3.19
C VAL A 119 11.44 3.81 3.72
N ALA A 120 10.64 4.48 4.56
CA ALA A 120 9.33 3.96 5.00
C ALA A 120 8.41 3.69 3.80
N CYS A 121 8.38 4.60 2.84
CA CYS A 121 7.55 4.53 1.64
C CYS A 121 7.98 3.41 0.67
N LEU A 122 9.24 2.93 0.70
CA LEU A 122 9.62 1.70 0.02
C LEU A 122 8.78 0.50 0.52
N GLY A 123 8.55 0.42 1.84
CA GLY A 123 7.67 -0.58 2.43
C GLY A 123 6.22 -0.42 1.96
N LEU A 124 5.66 0.77 2.08
CA LEU A 124 4.27 1.08 1.69
C LEU A 124 3.99 0.71 0.23
N GLY A 125 4.90 1.08 -0.70
CA GLY A 125 4.76 0.71 -2.11
C GLY A 125 4.71 -0.80 -2.36
N SER A 126 5.46 -1.58 -1.58
CA SER A 126 5.45 -3.04 -1.64
C SER A 126 4.14 -3.65 -1.14
N LEU A 127 3.51 -3.05 -0.13
CA LEU A 127 2.30 -3.59 0.52
C LEU A 127 1.12 -3.70 -0.42
N TYR A 128 0.88 -2.65 -1.22
CA TYR A 128 -0.24 -2.62 -2.16
C TYR A 128 -0.19 -3.80 -3.14
N ILE A 129 1.00 -4.07 -3.69
CA ILE A 129 1.21 -5.17 -4.65
C ILE A 129 1.13 -6.52 -3.94
N ALA A 130 1.81 -6.66 -2.80
CA ALA A 130 1.90 -7.91 -2.06
C ALA A 130 0.54 -8.38 -1.53
N THR A 131 -0.27 -7.47 -0.96
CA THR A 131 -1.61 -7.78 -0.43
C THR A 131 -2.58 -8.17 -1.54
N ASN A 132 -2.57 -7.45 -2.67
CA ASN A 132 -3.40 -7.80 -3.83
C ASN A 132 -3.01 -9.16 -4.41
N THR A 133 -1.72 -9.42 -4.57
CA THR A 133 -1.22 -10.71 -5.08
C THR A 133 -1.60 -11.85 -4.13
N LEU A 134 -1.37 -11.69 -2.82
CA LEU A 134 -1.74 -12.69 -1.82
C LEU A 134 -3.23 -13.03 -1.89
N MET A 135 -4.08 -11.99 -1.91
CA MET A 135 -5.53 -12.19 -1.94
C MET A 135 -6.01 -12.78 -3.27
N SER A 136 -5.42 -12.38 -4.40
CA SER A 136 -5.75 -12.96 -5.71
C SER A 136 -5.44 -14.46 -5.81
N GLU A 137 -4.42 -14.93 -5.07
CA GLU A 137 -4.01 -16.33 -5.03
C GLU A 137 -4.79 -17.17 -4.00
N MET A 138 -5.19 -16.58 -2.88
CA MET A 138 -5.87 -17.29 -1.80
C MET A 138 -7.40 -17.34 -1.94
N VAL A 139 -8.00 -16.31 -2.54
CA VAL A 139 -9.46 -16.19 -2.64
C VAL A 139 -10.00 -17.03 -3.79
N PRO A 140 -11.06 -17.82 -3.55
CA PRO A 140 -11.75 -18.56 -4.61
C PRO A 140 -12.21 -17.64 -5.74
N THR A 141 -12.10 -18.09 -6.98
CA THR A 141 -12.40 -17.29 -8.19
C THR A 141 -13.78 -16.63 -8.15
N LYS A 142 -14.78 -17.33 -7.57
CA LYS A 142 -16.16 -16.84 -7.44
C LYS A 142 -16.27 -15.51 -6.65
N HIS A 143 -15.41 -15.30 -5.66
CA HIS A 143 -15.49 -14.16 -4.74
C HIS A 143 -14.34 -13.16 -4.95
N ARG A 144 -13.40 -13.44 -5.86
CA ARG A 144 -12.14 -12.71 -6.00
C ARG A 144 -12.34 -11.23 -6.24
N THR A 145 -13.15 -10.86 -7.22
CA THR A 145 -13.38 -9.45 -7.57
C THR A 145 -13.98 -8.66 -6.39
N THR A 146 -15.01 -9.21 -5.75
CA THR A 146 -15.65 -8.57 -4.60
C THR A 146 -14.70 -8.42 -3.41
N VAL A 147 -13.90 -9.46 -3.13
CA VAL A 147 -12.94 -9.42 -2.01
C VAL A 147 -11.81 -8.44 -2.29
N LEU A 148 -11.30 -8.37 -3.51
CA LEU A 148 -10.27 -7.39 -3.88
C LEU A 148 -10.82 -5.95 -3.84
N ALA A 149 -12.04 -5.71 -4.29
CA ALA A 149 -12.68 -4.40 -4.15
C ALA A 149 -12.86 -4.02 -2.68
N ALA A 150 -13.38 -4.95 -1.85
CA ALA A 150 -13.50 -4.73 -0.42
C ALA A 150 -12.14 -4.49 0.26
N LEU A 151 -11.07 -5.17 -0.17
CA LEU A 151 -9.72 -4.96 0.34
C LEU A 151 -9.26 -3.50 0.15
N MET A 152 -9.54 -2.92 -1.01
CA MET A 152 -9.17 -1.54 -1.34
C MET A 152 -9.91 -0.49 -0.50
N THR A 153 -11.06 -0.82 0.07
CA THR A 153 -11.76 0.11 0.99
C THR A 153 -11.00 0.29 2.30
N GLY A 154 -10.14 -0.68 2.68
CA GLY A 154 -9.26 -0.57 3.85
C GLY A 154 -8.37 0.68 3.78
N PHE A 155 -7.74 0.94 2.64
CA PHE A 155 -6.91 2.13 2.43
C PHE A 155 -7.71 3.44 2.65
N THR A 156 -8.90 3.55 2.04
CA THR A 156 -9.75 4.74 2.18
C THR A 156 -10.27 4.90 3.62
N LEU A 157 -10.61 3.79 4.27
CA LEU A 157 -11.00 3.80 5.69
C LEU A 157 -9.84 4.24 6.58
N GLY A 158 -8.61 3.84 6.28
CA GLY A 158 -7.41 4.30 6.98
C GLY A 158 -7.23 5.82 6.88
N SER A 159 -7.39 6.37 5.68
CA SER A 159 -7.36 7.83 5.46
C SER A 159 -8.48 8.54 6.24
N LEU A 160 -9.69 8.00 6.29
CA LEU A 160 -10.79 8.54 7.08
C LEU A 160 -10.50 8.50 8.59
N VAL A 161 -9.99 7.38 9.09
CA VAL A 161 -9.65 7.20 10.51
C VAL A 161 -8.57 8.19 10.94
N ILE A 162 -7.49 8.30 10.17
CA ILE A 162 -6.40 9.21 10.54
C ILE A 162 -6.82 10.67 10.45
N THR A 163 -7.69 11.04 9.49
CA THR A 163 -8.27 12.38 9.41
C THR A 163 -9.00 12.73 10.68
N SER A 164 -9.86 11.83 11.16
CA SER A 164 -10.62 12.03 12.41
C SER A 164 -9.70 12.10 13.63
N ILE A 165 -8.71 11.24 13.72
CA ILE A 165 -7.73 11.21 14.81
C ILE A 165 -6.86 12.48 14.79
N SER A 166 -6.42 12.94 13.62
CA SER A 166 -5.61 14.16 13.47
C SER A 166 -6.31 15.39 14.00
N ALA A 167 -7.63 15.50 13.79
CA ALA A 167 -8.45 16.61 14.27
C ALA A 167 -8.40 16.81 15.79
N TRP A 168 -8.16 15.73 16.53
CA TRP A 168 -8.08 15.74 17.99
C TRP A 168 -6.64 15.78 18.51
N ILE A 169 -5.74 15.04 17.86
CA ILE A 169 -4.37 14.88 18.35
C ILE A 169 -3.50 16.10 18.05
N ILE A 170 -3.53 16.63 16.83
CA ILE A 170 -2.61 17.70 16.42
C ILE A 170 -2.77 18.96 17.29
N PRO A 171 -3.98 19.47 17.56
CA PRO A 171 -4.13 20.68 18.35
C PRO A 171 -3.69 20.55 19.82
N VAL A 172 -3.66 19.32 20.37
CA VAL A 172 -3.39 19.07 21.80
C VAL A 172 -2.00 18.52 22.03
N TYR A 173 -1.58 17.55 21.22
CA TYR A 173 -0.33 16.78 21.41
C TYR A 173 0.71 17.02 20.33
N GLY A 174 0.38 17.80 19.32
CA GLY A 174 1.26 18.08 18.19
C GLY A 174 1.36 16.94 17.17
N TRP A 175 1.96 17.26 16.01
CA TRP A 175 2.05 16.37 14.87
C TRP A 175 2.90 15.12 15.10
N ARG A 176 3.93 15.21 15.97
CA ARG A 176 4.83 14.09 16.28
C ARG A 176 4.10 12.88 16.84
N THR A 177 3.06 13.10 17.64
CA THR A 177 2.25 12.04 18.25
C THR A 177 1.58 11.15 17.21
N LEU A 178 1.18 11.70 16.05
CA LEU A 178 0.61 10.89 14.96
C LEU A 178 1.62 9.88 14.40
N TYR A 179 2.88 10.30 14.24
CA TYR A 179 3.93 9.39 13.79
C TYR A 179 4.25 8.31 14.83
N LEU A 180 4.17 8.61 16.12
CA LEU A 180 4.35 7.58 17.16
C LEU A 180 3.27 6.50 17.11
N LEU A 181 2.04 6.83 16.69
CA LEU A 181 0.99 5.82 16.51
C LEU A 181 1.31 4.80 15.42
N THR A 182 2.19 5.15 14.47
CA THR A 182 2.58 4.20 13.40
C THR A 182 3.45 3.05 13.89
N PHE A 183 3.85 2.99 15.16
CA PHE A 183 4.44 1.79 15.75
C PHE A 183 3.42 0.67 15.98
N ILE A 184 2.12 0.97 16.05
CA ILE A 184 1.07 -0.03 16.31
C ILE A 184 1.03 -1.15 15.25
N PRO A 185 1.16 -0.88 13.94
CA PRO A 185 1.16 -1.91 12.91
C PRO A 185 2.27 -2.97 13.02
N ILE A 186 3.32 -2.73 13.82
CA ILE A 186 4.31 -3.78 14.15
C ILE A 186 3.64 -5.03 14.74
N LEU A 187 2.63 -4.84 15.60
CA LEU A 187 1.88 -5.94 16.20
C LEU A 187 1.12 -6.76 15.14
N LEU A 188 0.61 -6.08 14.11
CA LEU A 188 -0.03 -6.77 12.97
C LEU A 188 0.99 -7.57 12.16
N SER A 189 2.18 -7.00 11.93
CA SER A 189 3.28 -7.67 11.24
C SER A 189 3.67 -8.97 11.96
N ILE A 190 3.91 -8.90 13.27
CA ILE A 190 4.26 -10.06 14.10
C ILE A 190 3.14 -11.11 14.08
N SER A 191 1.90 -10.69 14.31
CA SER A 191 0.74 -11.59 14.33
C SER A 191 0.54 -12.28 12.98
N MET A 192 0.67 -11.54 11.87
CA MET A 192 0.52 -12.09 10.52
C MET A 192 1.59 -13.14 10.22
N TYR A 193 2.82 -12.92 10.65
CA TYR A 193 3.93 -13.86 10.45
C TYR A 193 3.63 -15.25 11.01
N PHE A 194 3.00 -15.33 12.19
CA PHE A 194 2.67 -16.60 12.86
C PHE A 194 1.35 -17.21 12.39
N LEU A 195 0.37 -16.40 11.97
CA LEU A 195 -0.99 -16.86 11.74
C LEU A 195 -1.30 -17.15 10.26
N ILE A 196 -0.59 -16.51 9.33
CA ILE A 196 -0.90 -16.64 7.89
C ILE A 196 0.20 -17.43 7.18
N PRO A 197 -0.14 -18.59 6.59
CA PRO A 197 0.79 -19.35 5.78
C PRO A 197 0.96 -18.73 4.38
N GLU A 198 2.13 -18.97 3.76
CA GLU A 198 2.31 -18.64 2.33
C GLU A 198 1.33 -19.42 1.45
N PRO A 199 0.84 -18.82 0.34
CA PRO A 199 -0.07 -19.46 -0.59
C PRO A 199 0.50 -20.77 -1.16
N GLN A 200 -0.38 -21.73 -1.38
CA GLN A 200 0.01 -23.05 -1.92
C GLN A 200 0.59 -22.89 -3.34
N SER A 201 -0.02 -22.02 -4.16
CA SER A 201 0.45 -21.68 -5.52
C SER A 201 1.92 -21.25 -5.54
N TRP A 202 2.33 -20.42 -4.57
CA TRP A 202 3.72 -19.98 -4.47
C TRP A 202 4.65 -21.12 -4.03
N LYS A 203 4.23 -21.94 -3.06
CA LYS A 203 5.02 -23.11 -2.59
C LYS A 203 5.28 -24.09 -3.72
N GLU A 204 4.27 -24.40 -4.51
CA GLU A 204 4.36 -25.30 -5.68
C GLU A 204 5.27 -24.71 -6.78
N ALA A 205 5.08 -23.42 -7.12
CA ALA A 205 5.93 -22.74 -8.09
C ALA A 205 7.40 -22.71 -7.67
N ARG A 206 7.66 -22.55 -6.36
CA ARG A 206 9.01 -22.56 -5.80
C ARG A 206 9.61 -23.98 -5.82
N ALA A 207 8.85 -25.01 -5.48
CA ALA A 207 9.29 -26.39 -5.53
C ALA A 207 9.67 -26.82 -6.97
N LEU A 208 8.86 -26.44 -7.96
CA LEU A 208 9.15 -26.66 -9.38
C LEU A 208 10.41 -25.96 -9.85
N LYS A 209 10.68 -24.74 -9.39
CA LYS A 209 11.95 -24.05 -9.68
C LYS A 209 13.15 -24.75 -9.09
N LEU A 210 13.04 -25.25 -7.86
CA LEU A 210 14.13 -25.93 -7.17
C LEU A 210 14.43 -27.32 -7.72
N SER A 211 13.41 -28.02 -8.22
CA SER A 211 13.58 -29.35 -8.85
C SER A 211 14.19 -29.31 -10.24
N GLY A 212 14.45 -28.13 -10.81
CA GLY A 212 15.01 -27.98 -12.17
C GLY A 212 14.03 -28.35 -13.30
N LEU A 213 12.85 -28.87 -13.00
CA LEU A 213 11.85 -29.28 -14.00
C LEU A 213 11.34 -28.11 -14.86
N LYS A 214 11.33 -26.89 -14.32
CA LYS A 214 10.90 -25.70 -15.07
C LYS A 214 11.91 -25.25 -16.14
N ASN A 215 13.18 -25.62 -15.97
CA ASN A 215 14.22 -25.26 -16.95
C ASN A 215 14.20 -26.12 -18.22
N SER A 216 13.46 -27.25 -18.21
CA SER A 216 13.39 -28.17 -19.34
C SER A 216 12.17 -27.97 -20.24
N LEU A 217 11.14 -27.21 -19.80
CA LEU A 217 9.87 -27.11 -20.53
C LEU A 217 9.59 -25.74 -21.15
N GLU A 218 10.17 -24.65 -20.63
CA GLU A 218 10.03 -23.32 -21.25
C GLU A 218 11.23 -22.43 -20.87
N LYS A 219 11.95 -21.89 -21.86
CA LYS A 219 12.73 -20.66 -21.64
C LYS A 219 11.72 -19.61 -21.15
N PRO A 220 11.93 -18.95 -19.99
CA PRO A 220 11.05 -17.87 -19.59
C PRO A 220 11.18 -16.79 -20.67
N GLU A 221 10.16 -16.63 -21.50
CA GLU A 221 10.04 -15.42 -22.31
C GLU A 221 10.09 -14.25 -21.34
N ASN A 222 11.02 -13.35 -21.58
CA ASN A 222 11.11 -12.14 -20.78
C ASN A 222 9.77 -11.41 -20.92
N PRO A 223 8.95 -11.29 -19.86
CA PRO A 223 7.59 -10.74 -19.97
C PRO A 223 7.61 -9.30 -20.52
N TYR A 224 8.68 -8.56 -20.25
CA TYR A 224 8.87 -7.24 -20.83
C TYR A 224 9.06 -7.30 -22.35
N LYS A 225 9.82 -8.29 -22.84
CA LYS A 225 10.00 -8.48 -24.27
C LYS A 225 8.68 -8.76 -24.98
N ALA A 226 7.82 -9.60 -24.42
CA ALA A 226 6.49 -9.89 -24.96
C ALA A 226 5.58 -8.64 -25.05
N ILE A 227 5.72 -7.70 -24.10
CA ILE A 227 4.96 -6.44 -24.11
C ILE A 227 5.53 -5.47 -25.15
N PHE A 228 6.87 -5.33 -25.23
CA PHE A 228 7.51 -4.30 -26.06
C PHE A 228 7.75 -4.70 -27.51
N ASP A 229 7.83 -6.00 -27.82
CA ASP A 229 7.98 -6.49 -29.19
C ASP A 229 6.69 -6.35 -30.02
N ASN A 230 5.51 -6.41 -29.40
CA ASN A 230 4.24 -6.22 -30.09
C ASN A 230 3.79 -4.75 -30.02
N PRO A 231 3.67 -4.04 -31.17
CA PRO A 231 3.31 -2.63 -31.21
C PRO A 231 1.97 -2.31 -30.52
N LYS A 232 0.97 -3.21 -30.63
CA LYS A 232 -0.34 -3.03 -29.98
C LYS A 232 -0.22 -3.13 -28.46
N HIS A 233 0.47 -4.15 -27.94
CA HIS A 233 0.67 -4.33 -26.50
C HIS A 233 1.48 -3.18 -25.92
N ARG A 234 2.54 -2.74 -26.61
CA ARG A 234 3.35 -1.58 -26.24
C ARG A 234 2.52 -0.29 -26.14
N LEU A 235 1.70 -0.01 -27.16
CA LEU A 235 0.83 1.17 -27.16
C LEU A 235 -0.19 1.12 -26.01
N MET A 236 -0.85 -0.02 -25.81
CA MET A 236 -1.80 -0.21 -24.71
C MET A 236 -1.11 -0.01 -23.34
N PHE A 237 0.08 -0.59 -23.16
CA PHE A 237 0.85 -0.43 -21.93
C PHE A 237 1.20 1.03 -21.66
N ILE A 238 1.67 1.77 -22.69
CA ILE A 238 2.00 3.20 -22.56
C ILE A 238 0.76 4.01 -22.22
N LEU A 239 -0.36 3.83 -22.93
CA LEU A 239 -1.59 4.56 -22.71
C LEU A 239 -2.17 4.30 -21.31
N TRP A 240 -2.16 3.03 -20.86
CA TRP A 240 -2.58 2.66 -19.51
C TRP A 240 -1.69 3.28 -18.43
N SER A 241 -0.37 3.25 -18.64
CA SER A 241 0.59 3.84 -17.70
C SER A 241 0.44 5.35 -17.61
N MET A 242 0.26 6.03 -18.75
CA MET A 242 0.02 7.49 -18.79
C MET A 242 -1.31 7.86 -18.13
N SER A 243 -2.38 7.16 -18.45
CA SER A 243 -3.71 7.40 -17.85
C SER A 243 -3.69 7.21 -16.34
N SER A 244 -3.10 6.11 -15.88
CA SER A 244 -2.94 5.84 -14.44
C SER A 244 -2.04 6.87 -13.76
N GLY A 245 -0.96 7.28 -14.41
CA GLY A 245 -0.05 8.32 -13.92
C GLY A 245 -0.75 9.66 -13.75
N LEU A 246 -1.52 10.10 -14.74
CA LEU A 246 -2.29 11.35 -14.66
C LEU A 246 -3.38 11.30 -13.57
N LEU A 247 -4.07 10.16 -13.44
CA LEU A 247 -5.06 9.96 -12.39
C LEU A 247 -4.42 10.07 -10.99
N LEU A 248 -3.30 9.37 -10.77
CA LEU A 248 -2.59 9.39 -9.50
C LEU A 248 -1.96 10.75 -9.21
N PHE A 249 -1.45 11.44 -10.23
CA PHE A 249 -0.95 12.81 -10.10
C PHE A 249 -2.04 13.75 -9.58
N GLY A 250 -3.24 13.70 -10.20
CA GLY A 250 -4.38 14.50 -9.72
C GLY A 250 -4.81 14.11 -8.30
N TYR A 251 -4.93 12.81 -8.04
CA TYR A 251 -5.34 12.31 -6.72
C TYR A 251 -4.37 12.74 -5.61
N PHE A 252 -3.09 12.44 -5.74
CA PHE A 252 -2.11 12.77 -4.70
C PHE A 252 -1.81 14.27 -4.63
N GLY A 253 -1.84 14.99 -5.78
CA GLY A 253 -1.71 16.43 -5.82
C GLY A 253 -2.78 17.12 -4.98
N VAL A 254 -4.05 16.75 -5.18
CA VAL A 254 -5.15 17.31 -4.40
C VAL A 254 -5.11 16.81 -2.95
N SER A 255 -5.00 15.52 -2.73
CA SER A 255 -5.11 14.93 -1.38
C SER A 255 -4.02 15.40 -0.42
N ASN A 256 -2.79 15.60 -0.90
CA ASN A 256 -1.68 16.06 -0.06
C ASN A 256 -1.68 17.56 0.21
N TRP A 257 -2.16 18.37 -0.76
CA TRP A 257 -2.08 19.83 -0.65
C TRP A 257 -3.37 20.47 -0.16
N LEU A 258 -4.52 19.86 -0.40
CA LEU A 258 -5.81 20.44 -0.06
C LEU A 258 -5.93 20.75 1.44
N PRO A 259 -5.52 19.90 2.40
CA PRO A 259 -5.57 20.23 3.81
C PRO A 259 -4.77 21.52 4.13
N SER A 260 -3.52 21.57 3.70
CA SER A 260 -2.65 22.74 3.93
C SER A 260 -3.20 24.01 3.26
N TYR A 261 -3.74 23.91 2.06
CA TYR A 261 -4.35 25.04 1.35
C TYR A 261 -5.58 25.58 2.09
N LEU A 262 -6.47 24.71 2.55
CA LEU A 262 -7.66 25.10 3.30
C LEU A 262 -7.30 25.81 4.61
N GLU A 263 -6.25 25.36 5.28
CA GLU A 263 -5.79 25.92 6.54
C GLU A 263 -5.04 27.26 6.33
N THR A 264 -4.03 27.29 5.43
CA THR A 264 -3.13 28.43 5.31
C THR A 264 -3.67 29.55 4.43
N GLU A 265 -4.34 29.24 3.31
CA GLU A 265 -4.80 30.24 2.34
C GLU A 265 -6.25 30.67 2.61
N LEU A 266 -7.12 29.75 3.03
CA LEU A 266 -8.52 30.06 3.32
C LEU A 266 -8.79 30.33 4.81
N GLY A 267 -7.81 30.13 5.69
CA GLY A 267 -7.93 30.37 7.13
C GLY A 267 -8.96 29.48 7.84
N ILE A 268 -9.27 28.32 7.26
CA ILE A 268 -10.23 27.37 7.85
C ILE A 268 -9.59 26.73 9.06
N LYS A 269 -10.30 26.69 10.17
CA LYS A 269 -9.80 26.03 11.39
C LYS A 269 -9.52 24.56 11.14
N PHE A 270 -8.42 24.06 11.68
CA PHE A 270 -7.95 22.67 11.47
C PHE A 270 -9.05 21.62 11.66
N LYS A 271 -9.89 21.78 12.69
CA LYS A 271 -11.01 20.84 12.98
C LYS A 271 -12.08 20.84 11.88
N GLU A 272 -12.41 22.00 11.34
CA GLU A 272 -13.39 22.13 10.24
C GLU A 272 -12.82 21.56 8.93
N MET A 273 -11.56 21.87 8.64
CA MET A 273 -10.83 21.28 7.51
C MET A 273 -10.82 19.77 7.55
N ALA A 274 -10.51 19.18 8.73
CA ALA A 274 -10.52 17.74 8.92
C ALA A 274 -11.92 17.12 8.69
N LEU A 275 -13.02 17.80 9.05
CA LEU A 275 -14.38 17.36 8.77
C LEU A 275 -14.69 17.35 7.27
N TYR A 276 -14.27 18.37 6.52
CA TYR A 276 -14.42 18.39 5.05
C TYR A 276 -13.66 17.23 4.39
N MET A 277 -12.43 16.99 4.83
CA MET A 277 -11.63 15.87 4.33
C MET A 277 -12.25 14.51 4.68
N ALA A 278 -12.77 14.36 5.90
CA ALA A 278 -13.49 13.13 6.30
C ALA A 278 -14.71 12.86 5.41
N GLY A 279 -15.50 13.90 5.10
CA GLY A 279 -16.62 13.81 4.17
C GLY A 279 -16.20 13.34 2.77
N THR A 280 -15.06 13.85 2.27
CA THR A 280 -14.49 13.44 0.98
C THR A 280 -14.11 11.96 0.98
N TYR A 281 -13.40 11.48 2.01
CA TYR A 281 -13.02 10.06 2.11
C TYR A 281 -14.23 9.14 2.29
N LEU A 282 -15.25 9.59 3.05
CA LEU A 282 -16.50 8.85 3.19
C LEU A 282 -17.19 8.67 1.83
N THR A 283 -17.31 9.74 1.05
CA THR A 283 -17.89 9.69 -0.30
C THR A 283 -17.09 8.76 -1.22
N MET A 284 -15.75 8.83 -1.18
CA MET A 284 -14.88 7.93 -1.94
C MET A 284 -15.06 6.46 -1.57
N MET A 285 -15.37 6.15 -0.31
CA MET A 285 -15.60 4.77 0.13
C MET A 285 -16.86 4.16 -0.49
N PHE A 286 -17.92 4.96 -0.70
CA PHE A 286 -19.15 4.50 -1.34
C PHE A 286 -19.08 4.50 -2.87
N ALA A 287 -18.10 5.17 -3.47
CA ALA A 287 -17.90 5.23 -4.92
C ALA A 287 -17.10 4.04 -5.49
N LYS A 288 -16.58 3.15 -4.64
CA LYS A 288 -15.81 1.94 -5.01
C LYS A 288 -16.69 0.70 -5.04
#